data_a26b2abd9d8c756bacc0eb3082d7d7b0
#
_entry.id   a26b2abd9d8c756bacc0eb3082d7d7b0
#
_cell.length_a   1.000
_cell.length_b   1.000
_cell.length_c   1.000
_cell.angle_alpha   90.00
_cell.angle_beta   90.00
_cell.angle_gamma   90.00
#
_symmetry.space_group_name_H-M   'P 1'
#
loop_
_entity.id
_entity.type
_entity.pdbx_description
1 polymer ?
#
loop_
_entity_poly.entity_id
_entity_poly.type
_entity_poly.pdbx_seq_one_letter_code
_entity_poly.pdbx_strand_id
1 'polypeptide(L)'
;MALDPQIALTTIDGAPGKLGDYAGKALLVVNVASKCGFTPQYEGLEALQRRFGPRGFAVLGFPCDQFGHQEPGDEAEIKNFCTLKYDVSFPLFAKVEVNGANAHPLFAALKRAAPGLLGSPAIKWNFTKFLVGRNGAVRRYAPTDAPASLAGDIEAALG
;
A
#
# COMPACT_ATOMS: atom_id res chain seq x y z
N MET A 1 9.79 13.42 9.62
CA MET A 1 9.20 12.35 8.82
C MET A 1 10.23 11.90 7.79
N ALA A 2 10.49 10.59 7.70
CA ALA A 2 11.46 10.06 6.73
C ALA A 2 10.99 10.22 5.27
N LEU A 3 9.69 10.34 5.03
CA LEU A 3 9.11 10.50 3.71
C LEU A 3 8.68 11.94 3.47
N ASP A 4 8.88 12.42 2.24
CA ASP A 4 8.48 13.78 1.87
C ASP A 4 6.95 13.91 1.82
N PRO A 5 6.34 14.76 2.66
CA PRO A 5 4.89 14.94 2.65
C PRO A 5 4.36 15.58 1.36
N GLN A 6 5.21 16.17 0.53
CA GLN A 6 4.82 16.77 -0.74
C GLN A 6 4.74 15.77 -1.90
N ILE A 7 5.08 14.50 -1.68
CA ILE A 7 4.93 13.46 -2.72
C ILE A 7 3.49 13.47 -3.23
N ALA A 8 3.33 13.69 -4.53
CA ALA A 8 2.02 13.74 -5.16
C ALA A 8 1.41 12.33 -5.25
N LEU A 9 0.12 12.24 -4.94
CA LEU A 9 -0.68 11.03 -5.07
C LEU A 9 -1.87 11.33 -5.99
N THR A 10 -2.31 10.33 -6.75
CA THR A 10 -3.52 10.43 -7.56
C THR A 10 -4.47 9.33 -7.12
N THR A 11 -5.68 9.69 -6.69
CA THR A 11 -6.66 8.70 -6.27
C THR A 11 -7.13 7.85 -7.47
N ILE A 12 -7.76 6.72 -7.18
CA ILE A 12 -8.29 5.84 -8.24
C ILE A 12 -9.34 6.56 -9.10
N ASP A 13 -9.99 7.58 -8.56
CA ASP A 13 -10.95 8.43 -9.29
C ASP A 13 -10.29 9.57 -10.07
N GLY A 14 -8.95 9.66 -10.04
CA GLY A 14 -8.20 10.68 -10.75
C GLY A 14 -8.04 12.00 -9.99
N ALA A 15 -8.45 12.07 -8.73
CA ALA A 15 -8.31 13.28 -7.94
C ALA A 15 -6.86 13.46 -7.44
N PRO A 16 -6.31 14.68 -7.48
CA PRO A 16 -4.96 14.94 -6.97
C PRO A 16 -4.94 14.99 -5.44
N GLY A 17 -3.81 14.58 -4.87
CA GLY A 17 -3.55 14.67 -3.44
C GLY A 17 -2.05 14.62 -3.18
N LYS A 18 -1.67 14.46 -1.92
CA LYS A 18 -0.28 14.31 -1.51
C LYS A 18 -0.17 13.45 -0.26
N LEU A 19 1.03 12.93 -0.02
CA LEU A 19 1.26 12.07 1.14
C LEU A 19 0.94 12.80 2.45
N GLY A 20 1.20 14.10 2.52
CA GLY A 20 0.90 14.92 3.70
C GLY A 20 -0.58 14.96 4.08
N ASP A 21 -1.49 14.60 3.19
CA ASP A 21 -2.92 14.50 3.50
C ASP A 21 -3.20 13.43 4.57
N TYR A 22 -2.24 12.52 4.78
CA TYR A 22 -2.32 11.46 5.79
C TYR A 22 -1.41 11.73 7.00
N ALA A 23 -0.94 12.98 7.17
CA ALA A 23 -0.07 13.35 8.28
C ALA A 23 -0.70 12.99 9.63
N GLY A 24 0.11 12.50 10.55
CA GLY A 24 -0.34 12.07 11.88
C GLY A 24 -0.92 10.66 11.94
N LYS A 25 -1.05 9.99 10.79
CA LYS A 25 -1.51 8.59 10.74
C LYS A 25 -0.34 7.64 10.58
N ALA A 26 -0.49 6.42 11.09
CA ALA A 26 0.32 5.29 10.68
C ALA A 26 -0.26 4.76 9.36
N LEU A 27 0.60 4.39 8.42
CA LEU A 27 0.17 3.97 7.08
C LEU A 27 0.68 2.58 6.74
N LEU A 28 -0.15 1.77 6.11
CA LEU A 28 0.26 0.50 5.50
C LEU A 28 0.11 0.65 3.98
N VAL A 29 1.23 0.84 3.31
CA VAL A 29 1.28 1.04 1.85
C VAL A 29 1.47 -0.30 1.17
N VAL A 30 0.58 -0.66 0.25
CA VAL A 30 0.56 -1.98 -0.39
C VAL A 30 0.39 -1.82 -1.89
N ASN A 31 1.22 -2.52 -2.67
CA ASN A 31 0.97 -2.66 -4.10
C ASN A 31 0.04 -3.85 -4.32
N VAL A 32 -1.10 -3.59 -4.95
CA VAL A 32 -2.20 -4.56 -5.03
C VAL A 32 -2.49 -5.00 -6.46
N ALA A 33 -3.18 -6.13 -6.61
CA ALA A 33 -3.59 -6.65 -7.90
C ALA A 33 -4.89 -7.44 -7.78
N SER A 34 -5.68 -7.45 -8.86
CA SER A 34 -7.01 -8.09 -8.89
C SER A 34 -6.97 -9.57 -9.28
N LYS A 35 -5.87 -10.04 -9.87
CA LYS A 35 -5.77 -11.40 -10.45
C LYS A 35 -4.56 -12.18 -9.94
N CYS A 36 -4.13 -11.91 -8.72
CA CYS A 36 -2.99 -12.55 -8.06
C CYS A 36 -3.48 -13.66 -7.13
N GLY A 37 -2.64 -14.68 -6.89
CA GLY A 37 -2.92 -15.69 -5.86
C GLY A 37 -3.05 -15.09 -4.47
N PHE A 38 -2.43 -13.93 -4.21
CA PHE A 38 -2.54 -13.20 -2.94
C PHE A 38 -3.72 -12.21 -2.89
N THR A 39 -4.49 -12.07 -3.98
CA THR A 39 -5.63 -11.12 -4.03
C THR A 39 -6.60 -11.29 -2.85
N PRO A 40 -6.87 -12.50 -2.32
CA PRO A 40 -7.71 -12.65 -1.12
C PRO A 40 -7.20 -11.87 0.09
N GLN A 41 -5.96 -11.41 0.11
CA GLN A 41 -5.46 -10.55 1.19
C GLN A 41 -6.19 -9.20 1.30
N TYR A 42 -6.94 -8.78 0.26
CA TYR A 42 -7.82 -7.61 0.36
C TYR A 42 -8.75 -7.71 1.58
N GLU A 43 -9.26 -8.89 1.88
CA GLU A 43 -10.15 -9.10 3.03
C GLU A 43 -9.43 -8.76 4.34
N GLY A 44 -8.21 -9.26 4.52
CA GLY A 44 -7.41 -8.96 5.70
C GLY A 44 -6.98 -7.51 5.79
N LEU A 45 -6.65 -6.88 4.65
CA LEU A 45 -6.31 -5.45 4.61
C LEU A 45 -7.52 -4.60 5.02
N GLU A 46 -8.69 -4.93 4.54
CA GLU A 46 -9.92 -4.22 4.92
C GLU A 46 -10.25 -4.41 6.40
N ALA A 47 -10.01 -5.61 6.95
CA ALA A 47 -10.18 -5.86 8.38
C ALA A 47 -9.25 -4.98 9.22
N LEU A 48 -8.00 -4.80 8.80
CA LEU A 48 -7.06 -3.89 9.47
C LEU A 48 -7.55 -2.44 9.40
N GLN A 49 -8.05 -2.01 8.25
CA GLN A 49 -8.59 -0.65 8.08
C GLN A 49 -9.76 -0.41 9.03
N ARG A 50 -10.69 -1.34 9.14
CA ARG A 50 -11.85 -1.21 10.01
C ARG A 50 -11.46 -1.20 11.49
N ARG A 51 -10.50 -2.03 11.86
CA ARG A 51 -10.04 -2.15 13.25
C ARG A 51 -9.24 -0.93 13.71
N PHE A 52 -8.28 -0.50 12.90
CA PHE A 52 -7.31 0.54 13.31
C PHE A 52 -7.60 1.92 12.72
N GLY A 53 -8.46 2.03 11.71
CA GLY A 53 -8.79 3.30 11.08
C GLY A 53 -9.23 4.38 12.07
N PRO A 54 -10.15 4.08 13.01
CA PRO A 54 -10.59 5.06 14.01
C PRO A 54 -9.48 5.54 14.94
N ARG A 55 -8.37 4.80 15.01
CA ARG A 55 -7.22 5.14 15.86
C ARG A 55 -6.12 5.91 15.13
N GLY A 56 -6.38 6.33 13.88
CA GLY A 56 -5.41 7.09 13.09
C GLY A 56 -4.50 6.21 12.22
N PHE A 57 -5.07 5.22 11.57
CA PHE A 57 -4.39 4.31 10.65
C PHE A 57 -5.09 4.30 9.30
N ALA A 58 -4.33 4.13 8.23
CA ALA A 58 -4.90 3.92 6.90
C ALA A 58 -4.09 2.91 6.11
N VAL A 59 -4.78 2.01 5.40
CA VAL A 59 -4.20 1.21 4.33
C VAL A 59 -4.25 2.05 3.06
N LEU A 60 -3.15 2.14 2.33
CA LEU A 60 -3.09 2.83 1.04
C LEU A 60 -2.80 1.80 -0.04
N GLY A 61 -3.80 1.51 -0.88
CA GLY A 61 -3.70 0.50 -1.94
C GLY A 61 -3.33 1.10 -3.28
N PHE A 62 -2.21 0.65 -3.85
CA PHE A 62 -1.70 1.11 -5.14
C PHE A 62 -1.71 -0.03 -6.15
N PRO A 63 -2.67 -0.06 -7.09
CA PRO A 63 -2.67 -1.09 -8.14
C PRO A 63 -1.41 -1.03 -8.98
N CYS A 64 -0.86 -2.20 -9.31
CA CYS A 64 0.37 -2.31 -10.08
C CYS A 64 0.30 -3.53 -11.00
N ASP A 65 0.66 -3.35 -12.28
CA ASP A 65 0.61 -4.41 -13.30
C ASP A 65 1.99 -5.01 -13.63
N GLN A 66 3.02 -4.67 -12.86
CA GLN A 66 4.39 -5.10 -13.18
C GLN A 66 4.70 -6.56 -12.84
N PHE A 67 3.83 -7.26 -12.11
CA PHE A 67 4.08 -8.63 -11.64
C PHE A 67 3.10 -9.59 -12.31
N GLY A 68 3.56 -10.22 -13.39
CA GLY A 68 2.76 -11.21 -14.13
C GLY A 68 1.54 -10.62 -14.81
N HIS A 69 1.47 -9.31 -14.97
CA HIS A 69 0.31 -8.60 -15.55
C HIS A 69 -1.00 -8.99 -14.85
N GLN A 70 -0.98 -9.05 -13.52
CA GLN A 70 -2.13 -9.46 -12.71
C GLN A 70 -3.05 -8.30 -12.30
N GLU A 71 -2.81 -7.10 -12.86
CA GLU A 71 -3.68 -5.93 -12.73
C GLU A 71 -3.90 -5.27 -14.10
N PRO A 72 -4.49 -5.99 -15.09
CA PRO A 72 -4.58 -5.49 -16.46
C PRO A 72 -5.71 -4.49 -16.69
N GLY A 73 -6.68 -4.39 -15.76
CA GLY A 73 -7.83 -3.50 -15.90
C GLY A 73 -7.48 -2.03 -15.73
N ASP A 74 -8.39 -1.16 -16.14
CA ASP A 74 -8.27 0.26 -15.85
C ASP A 74 -8.75 0.58 -14.43
N GLU A 75 -8.62 1.85 -14.03
CA GLU A 75 -8.96 2.28 -12.68
C GLU A 75 -10.42 2.03 -12.32
N ALA A 76 -11.35 2.22 -13.26
CA ALA A 76 -12.77 1.97 -13.02
C ALA A 76 -13.05 0.48 -12.77
N GLU A 77 -12.41 -0.40 -13.55
CA GLU A 77 -12.54 -1.86 -13.39
C GLU A 77 -11.97 -2.31 -12.05
N ILE A 78 -10.80 -1.77 -11.66
CA ILE A 78 -10.15 -2.08 -10.39
C ILE A 78 -11.03 -1.64 -9.22
N LYS A 79 -11.55 -0.42 -9.26
CA LYS A 79 -12.43 0.11 -8.22
C LYS A 79 -13.68 -0.75 -8.06
N ASN A 80 -14.32 -1.13 -9.17
CA ASN A 80 -15.49 -1.99 -9.15
C ASN A 80 -15.17 -3.36 -8.56
N PHE A 81 -14.05 -3.96 -8.94
CA PHE A 81 -13.61 -5.24 -8.38
C PHE A 81 -13.47 -5.15 -6.85
N CYS A 82 -12.75 -4.14 -6.36
CA CYS A 82 -12.52 -3.97 -4.93
C CYS A 82 -13.82 -3.73 -4.16
N THR A 83 -14.74 -2.94 -4.72
CA THR A 83 -16.02 -2.63 -4.09
C THR A 83 -16.93 -3.84 -4.05
N LEU A 84 -17.10 -4.53 -5.18
CA LEU A 84 -18.07 -5.63 -5.31
C LEU A 84 -17.58 -6.93 -4.66
N LYS A 85 -16.28 -7.21 -4.73
CA LYS A 85 -15.72 -8.46 -4.23
C LYS A 85 -15.35 -8.40 -2.75
N TYR A 86 -14.77 -7.29 -2.29
CA TYR A 86 -14.17 -7.18 -0.97
C TYR A 86 -14.71 -6.03 -0.12
N ASP A 87 -15.62 -5.23 -0.65
CA ASP A 87 -16.20 -4.07 0.05
C ASP A 87 -15.12 -3.17 0.66
N VAL A 88 -14.09 -2.86 -0.15
CA VAL A 88 -12.93 -2.10 0.29
C VAL A 88 -13.32 -0.68 0.65
N SER A 89 -12.97 -0.24 1.87
CA SER A 89 -13.19 1.13 2.35
C SER A 89 -11.90 1.95 2.46
N PHE A 90 -10.73 1.31 2.41
CA PHE A 90 -9.46 2.06 2.49
C PHE A 90 -9.16 2.78 1.17
N PRO A 91 -8.36 3.87 1.22
CA PRO A 91 -8.01 4.62 0.02
C PRO A 91 -7.32 3.76 -1.04
N LEU A 92 -7.83 3.88 -2.27
CA LEU A 92 -7.22 3.29 -3.47
C LEU A 92 -6.70 4.40 -4.37
N PHE A 93 -5.62 4.12 -5.07
CA PHE A 93 -4.94 5.08 -5.92
C PHE A 93 -4.91 4.62 -7.38
N ALA A 94 -4.56 5.53 -8.28
CA ALA A 94 -4.37 5.19 -9.69
C ALA A 94 -3.22 4.19 -9.83
N LYS A 95 -3.27 3.37 -10.88
CA LYS A 95 -2.25 2.36 -11.15
C LYS A 95 -0.87 3.00 -11.25
N VAL A 96 0.14 2.36 -10.64
CA VAL A 96 1.51 2.86 -10.62
C VAL A 96 2.49 1.76 -11.01
N GLU A 97 3.73 2.16 -11.34
CA GLU A 97 4.89 1.28 -11.33
C GLU A 97 5.61 1.44 -10.00
N VAL A 98 6.19 0.36 -9.51
CA VAL A 98 6.90 0.34 -8.21
C VAL A 98 8.39 0.05 -8.36
N ASN A 99 8.81 -0.46 -9.51
CA ASN A 99 10.21 -0.74 -9.86
C ASN A 99 10.57 -0.05 -11.17
N GLY A 100 11.87 0.18 -11.40
CA GLY A 100 12.38 0.72 -12.63
C GLY A 100 12.40 2.25 -12.67
N ALA A 101 12.68 2.80 -13.85
CA ALA A 101 12.88 4.23 -14.04
C ALA A 101 11.61 5.06 -13.78
N ASN A 102 10.43 4.45 -13.97
CA ASN A 102 9.14 5.11 -13.81
C ASN A 102 8.47 4.78 -12.46
N ALA A 103 9.22 4.23 -11.50
CA ALA A 103 8.67 3.93 -10.19
C ALA A 103 8.09 5.19 -9.55
N HIS A 104 6.89 5.06 -8.99
CA HIS A 104 6.23 6.16 -8.29
C HIS A 104 7.14 6.66 -7.16
N PRO A 105 7.27 7.98 -6.96
CA PRO A 105 8.17 8.55 -5.94
C PRO A 105 7.96 8.00 -4.54
N LEU A 106 6.72 7.70 -4.15
CA LEU A 106 6.44 7.08 -2.86
C LEU A 106 7.13 5.72 -2.72
N PHE A 107 6.99 4.85 -3.74
CA PHE A 107 7.63 3.53 -3.69
C PHE A 107 9.14 3.62 -3.80
N ALA A 108 9.67 4.57 -4.57
CA ALA A 108 11.11 4.80 -4.60
C ALA A 108 11.64 5.17 -3.21
N ALA A 109 10.93 6.03 -2.49
CA ALA A 109 11.31 6.44 -1.12
C ALA A 109 11.18 5.29 -0.12
N LEU A 110 10.09 4.51 -0.21
CA LEU A 110 9.86 3.36 0.67
C LEU A 110 10.95 2.29 0.50
N LYS A 111 11.32 1.99 -0.73
CA LYS A 111 12.39 1.01 -1.03
C LYS A 111 13.74 1.45 -0.49
N ARG A 112 14.04 2.75 -0.53
CA ARG A 112 15.28 3.28 0.07
C ARG A 112 15.26 3.19 1.59
N ALA A 113 14.11 3.49 2.19
CA ALA A 113 13.97 3.47 3.65
C ALA A 113 13.98 2.06 4.22
N ALA A 114 13.44 1.08 3.49
CA ALA A 114 13.33 -0.31 3.93
C ALA A 114 13.65 -1.27 2.76
N PRO A 115 14.94 -1.53 2.49
CA PRO A 115 15.34 -2.49 1.47
C PRO A 115 14.86 -3.91 1.81
N GLY A 116 14.63 -4.71 0.77
CA GLY A 116 14.19 -6.09 0.94
C GLY A 116 15.32 -7.05 1.32
N LEU A 117 15.05 -8.34 1.08
CA LEU A 117 15.99 -9.42 1.38
C LEU A 117 17.35 -9.18 0.74
N LEU A 118 18.42 -9.41 1.50
CA LEU A 118 19.82 -9.23 1.08
C LEU A 118 20.14 -7.81 0.61
N GLY A 119 19.37 -6.82 1.11
CA GLY A 119 19.58 -5.42 0.73
C GLY A 119 19.06 -5.05 -0.64
N SER A 120 18.36 -5.95 -1.36
CA SER A 120 17.76 -5.63 -2.65
C SER A 120 16.57 -4.69 -2.45
N PRO A 121 16.57 -3.48 -3.05
CA PRO A 121 15.45 -2.57 -2.90
C PRO A 121 14.23 -2.97 -3.73
N ALA A 122 14.39 -3.76 -4.81
CA ALA A 122 13.31 -4.09 -5.72
C ALA A 122 12.16 -4.80 -5.01
N ILE A 123 10.93 -4.43 -5.38
CA ILE A 123 9.73 -5.14 -4.97
C ILE A 123 9.62 -6.39 -5.84
N LYS A 124 9.41 -7.55 -5.21
CA LYS A 124 9.50 -8.84 -5.90
C LYS A 124 8.16 -9.35 -6.41
N TRP A 125 7.05 -8.94 -5.79
CA TRP A 125 5.72 -9.39 -6.18
C TRP A 125 4.61 -8.49 -5.65
N ASN A 126 3.37 -8.76 -6.09
CA ASN A 126 2.17 -8.09 -5.58
C ASN A 126 2.00 -8.32 -4.08
N PHE A 127 1.32 -7.41 -3.41
CA PHE A 127 1.03 -7.45 -1.98
C PHE A 127 2.27 -7.39 -1.07
N THR A 128 3.34 -6.77 -1.54
CA THR A 128 4.42 -6.30 -0.68
C THR A 128 3.89 -5.11 0.14
N LYS A 129 4.21 -5.06 1.42
CA LYS A 129 3.66 -4.06 2.34
C LYS A 129 4.78 -3.27 2.99
N PHE A 130 4.51 -1.97 3.21
CA PHE A 130 5.40 -1.07 3.96
C PHE A 130 4.57 -0.42 5.06
N LEU A 131 4.95 -0.62 6.32
CA LEU A 131 4.33 0.05 7.46
C LEU A 131 5.13 1.30 7.79
N VAL A 132 4.48 2.45 7.71
CA VAL A 132 5.07 3.75 8.05
C VAL A 132 4.47 4.21 9.37
N GLY A 133 5.28 4.25 10.41
CA GLY A 133 4.86 4.71 11.72
C GLY A 133 4.68 6.23 11.76
N ARG A 134 4.00 6.72 12.78
CA ARG A 134 3.81 8.16 12.99
C ARG A 134 5.12 8.93 13.12
N ASN A 135 6.18 8.26 13.59
CA ASN A 135 7.52 8.82 13.71
C ASN A 135 8.32 8.79 12.38
N GLY A 136 7.73 8.28 11.31
CA GLY A 136 8.38 8.16 10.02
C GLY A 136 9.22 6.89 9.82
N ALA A 137 9.30 6.01 10.82
CA ALA A 137 10.01 4.73 10.68
C ALA A 137 9.28 3.84 9.68
N VAL A 138 10.02 3.20 8.78
CA VAL A 138 9.47 2.34 7.73
C VAL A 138 9.90 0.90 7.95
N ARG A 139 8.94 -0.03 7.87
CA ARG A 139 9.18 -1.46 7.97
C ARG A 139 8.54 -2.17 6.80
N ARG A 140 9.24 -3.15 6.23
CA ARG A 140 8.82 -3.86 5.02
C ARG A 140 8.38 -5.28 5.35
N TYR A 141 7.32 -5.75 4.67
CA TYR A 141 6.79 -7.11 4.81
C TYR A 141 6.67 -7.77 3.44
N ALA A 142 6.91 -9.08 3.41
CA ALA A 142 6.83 -9.88 2.19
C ALA A 142 5.36 -10.10 1.76
N PRO A 143 5.14 -10.42 0.47
CA PRO A 143 3.81 -10.79 0.00
C PRO A 143 3.15 -11.91 0.82
N THR A 144 3.95 -12.87 1.30
CA THR A 144 3.47 -14.01 2.09
C THR A 144 3.09 -13.66 3.52
N ASP A 145 3.45 -12.47 4.01
CA ASP A 145 3.05 -12.02 5.35
C ASP A 145 1.56 -11.67 5.33
N ALA A 146 0.73 -12.48 5.97
CA ALA A 146 -0.70 -12.23 6.02
C ALA A 146 -1.02 -10.91 6.73
N PRO A 147 -1.99 -10.11 6.27
CA PRO A 147 -2.34 -8.86 6.92
C PRO A 147 -2.60 -8.97 8.42
N ALA A 148 -3.30 -10.01 8.85
CA ALA A 148 -3.60 -10.22 10.27
C ALA A 148 -2.34 -10.34 11.13
N SER A 149 -1.24 -10.85 10.57
CA SER A 149 0.02 -11.01 11.31
C SER A 149 0.71 -9.67 11.62
N LEU A 150 0.29 -8.59 10.98
CA LEU A 150 0.86 -7.25 11.17
C LEU A 150 0.18 -6.48 12.32
N ALA A 151 -0.89 -7.01 12.89
CA ALA A 151 -1.68 -6.28 13.90
C ALA A 151 -0.83 -5.78 15.09
N GLY A 152 0.08 -6.61 15.60
CA GLY A 152 0.95 -6.21 16.70
C GLY A 152 1.89 -5.06 16.35
N ASP A 153 2.44 -5.08 15.15
CA ASP A 153 3.33 -4.01 14.68
C ASP A 153 2.55 -2.72 14.42
N ILE A 154 1.30 -2.82 13.94
CA ILE A 154 0.43 -1.66 13.76
C ILE A 154 0.09 -1.03 15.12
N GLU A 155 -0.24 -1.85 16.14
CA GLU A 155 -0.45 -1.38 17.50
C GLU A 155 0.76 -0.57 18.00
N ALA A 156 1.97 -1.10 17.81
CA ALA A 156 3.19 -0.42 18.21
C ALA A 156 3.40 0.89 17.45
N ALA A 157 3.07 0.92 16.15
CA ALA A 157 3.19 2.12 15.32
C ALA A 157 2.19 3.22 15.70
N LEU A 158 1.08 2.85 16.32
CA LEU A 158 0.06 3.81 16.79
C LEU A 158 0.44 4.41 18.16
N GLY A 159 1.42 3.84 18.81
CA GLY A 159 1.99 4.34 20.02
C GLY A 159 1.18 4.25 21.22
#